data_96b550aeaeda4b06ec0652d65a1a833e
#
_entry.id   96b550aeaeda4b06ec0652d65a1a833e
#
_cell.length_a   1.000
_cell.length_b   1.000
_cell.length_c   1.000
_cell.angle_alpha   90.00
_cell.angle_beta   90.00
_cell.angle_gamma   90.00
#
_symmetry.space_group_name_H-M   'P 1'
#
loop_
_entity.id
_entity.type
_entity.pdbx_description
1 polymer ?
#
loop_
_entity_poly.entity_id
_entity_poly.type
_entity_poly.pdbx_seq_one_letter_code
_entity_poly.pdbx_strand_id
1 'polypeptide(L)'
;METGKKKISPMPAAKRALKKKAIAREFERKRRELGLNAPTVKRGLGFYLILMVGMALIASLVFKQAGMVEKRKSVNTKQLFAQRSVDALAEALGRYRFHCGCYPTAEDGGLDALAAKTSRYPGWLGPYAGSWGTIIPDPWKRPYIYEPQTNGPPVVLSVGPDGLRGTAEDRKSVV
;
A
#
# COMPACT_ATOMS: atom_id res chain seq x y z
N MET A 1 47.75 -18.18 -48.66
CA MET A 1 47.17 -16.83 -48.90
C MET A 1 47.08 -16.09 -47.60
N GLU A 2 48.09 -15.29 -47.27
CA GLU A 2 48.19 -14.47 -46.02
C GLU A 2 47.58 -13.09 -46.29
N THR A 3 46.45 -12.79 -45.67
CA THR A 3 45.85 -11.46 -45.73
C THR A 3 46.51 -10.56 -44.70
N GLY A 4 47.47 -9.73 -45.19
CA GLY A 4 48.19 -8.77 -44.38
C GLY A 4 47.26 -7.72 -43.74
N LYS A 5 46.92 -7.86 -42.47
CA LYS A 5 46.25 -6.82 -41.66
C LYS A 5 47.19 -5.63 -41.44
N LYS A 6 47.03 -4.57 -42.22
CA LYS A 6 47.74 -3.29 -42.07
C LYS A 6 47.45 -2.70 -40.68
N LYS A 7 48.43 -2.78 -39.77
CA LYS A 7 48.37 -2.19 -38.42
C LYS A 7 48.37 -0.66 -38.57
N ILE A 8 47.20 -0.04 -38.41
CA ILE A 8 47.08 1.42 -38.41
C ILE A 8 47.62 1.93 -37.05
N SER A 9 48.76 2.56 -37.06
CA SER A 9 49.34 3.13 -35.84
C SER A 9 48.44 4.25 -35.29
N PRO A 10 48.19 4.33 -33.99
CA PRO A 10 47.32 5.36 -33.41
C PRO A 10 47.94 6.76 -33.58
N MET A 11 47.14 7.66 -34.10
CA MET A 11 47.52 9.05 -34.32
C MET A 11 48.01 9.73 -33.02
N PRO A 12 49.15 10.46 -33.01
CA PRO A 12 49.67 11.09 -31.81
C PRO A 12 48.67 12.05 -31.16
N ALA A 13 48.66 12.11 -29.83
CA ALA A 13 47.70 12.87 -29.02
C ALA A 13 47.58 14.34 -29.45
N ALA A 14 48.71 14.98 -29.80
CA ALA A 14 48.75 16.34 -30.32
C ALA A 14 47.95 16.54 -31.62
N LYS A 15 48.07 15.59 -32.59
CA LYS A 15 47.28 15.63 -33.82
C LYS A 15 45.79 15.42 -33.58
N ARG A 16 45.40 14.57 -32.59
CA ARG A 16 43.99 14.37 -32.20
C ARG A 16 43.42 15.68 -31.60
N ALA A 17 44.17 16.37 -30.77
CA ALA A 17 43.77 17.66 -30.19
C ALA A 17 43.56 18.76 -31.22
N LEU A 18 44.47 18.85 -32.17
CA LEU A 18 44.37 19.81 -33.30
C LEU A 18 43.16 19.49 -34.19
N LYS A 19 42.92 18.22 -34.51
CA LYS A 19 41.75 17.80 -35.29
C LYS A 19 40.43 18.09 -34.57
N LYS A 20 40.36 17.88 -33.26
CA LYS A 20 39.18 18.26 -32.45
C LYS A 20 38.92 19.76 -32.46
N LYS A 21 39.97 20.59 -32.30
CA LYS A 21 39.85 22.05 -32.40
C LYS A 21 39.41 22.53 -33.76
N ALA A 22 39.90 21.90 -34.84
CA ALA A 22 39.52 22.27 -36.20
C ALA A 22 38.03 21.92 -36.47
N ILE A 23 37.57 20.74 -36.07
CA ILE A 23 36.16 20.35 -36.17
C ILE A 23 35.26 21.27 -35.35
N ALA A 24 35.65 21.64 -34.13
CA ALA A 24 34.89 22.55 -33.31
C ALA A 24 34.76 23.97 -33.96
N ARG A 25 35.83 24.46 -34.54
CA ARG A 25 35.80 25.75 -35.26
C ARG A 25 34.91 25.71 -36.52
N GLU A 26 34.95 24.64 -37.26
CA GLU A 26 34.11 24.42 -38.44
C GLU A 26 32.63 24.32 -38.04
N PHE A 27 32.32 23.59 -36.95
CA PHE A 27 30.99 23.51 -36.40
C PHE A 27 30.44 24.86 -35.94
N GLU A 28 31.26 25.67 -35.25
CA GLU A 28 30.92 27.04 -34.85
C GLU A 28 30.70 27.98 -36.05
N ARG A 29 31.48 27.82 -37.12
CA ARG A 29 31.28 28.59 -38.34
C ARG A 29 29.97 28.25 -39.03
N LYS A 30 29.68 26.96 -39.22
CA LYS A 30 28.39 26.48 -39.77
C LYS A 30 27.20 26.91 -38.93
N ARG A 31 27.33 26.91 -37.62
CA ARG A 31 26.31 27.37 -36.71
C ARG A 31 25.96 28.86 -36.86
N ARG A 32 26.97 29.72 -37.13
CA ARG A 32 26.77 31.14 -37.43
C ARG A 32 26.16 31.35 -38.80
N GLU A 33 26.60 30.62 -39.82
CA GLU A 33 26.06 30.65 -41.19
C GLU A 33 24.60 30.27 -41.25
N LEU A 34 24.17 29.30 -40.41
CA LEU A 34 22.76 28.83 -40.32
C LEU A 34 21.89 29.71 -39.40
N GLY A 35 22.43 30.84 -38.89
CA GLY A 35 21.66 31.72 -37.98
C GLY A 35 21.28 31.08 -36.64
N LEU A 36 21.84 29.90 -36.32
CA LEU A 36 21.61 29.18 -35.08
C LEU A 36 22.39 29.78 -33.90
N ASN A 37 22.42 31.09 -33.82
CA ASN A 37 22.89 31.78 -32.61
C ASN A 37 21.82 31.51 -31.56
N ALA A 38 22.13 30.64 -30.62
CA ALA A 38 21.26 30.44 -29.46
C ALA A 38 21.07 31.84 -28.81
N PRO A 39 19.84 32.34 -28.69
CA PRO A 39 19.63 33.61 -28.00
C PRO A 39 20.22 33.45 -26.61
N THR A 40 21.25 34.25 -26.31
CA THR A 40 21.73 34.37 -24.93
C THR A 40 20.66 35.13 -24.16
N VAL A 41 19.61 34.44 -23.81
CA VAL A 41 18.58 34.95 -22.91
C VAL A 41 19.33 35.16 -21.58
N LYS A 42 19.69 36.41 -21.30
CA LYS A 42 20.12 36.80 -19.96
C LYS A 42 18.94 36.54 -19.03
N ARG A 43 18.92 35.33 -18.47
CA ARG A 43 17.90 34.92 -17.51
C ARG A 43 18.09 35.77 -16.27
N GLY A 44 17.30 36.83 -16.14
CA GLY A 44 17.32 37.69 -14.97
C GLY A 44 16.92 36.92 -13.71
N LEU A 45 17.28 37.46 -12.56
CA LEU A 45 16.95 36.89 -11.24
C LEU A 45 15.47 36.53 -11.14
N GLY A 46 14.57 37.32 -11.76
CA GLY A 46 13.13 37.03 -11.81
C GLY A 46 12.76 35.69 -12.45
N PHE A 47 13.50 35.25 -13.50
CA PHE A 47 13.24 33.95 -14.12
C PHE A 47 13.51 32.79 -13.15
N TYR A 48 14.58 32.86 -12.37
CA TYR A 48 14.91 31.86 -11.37
C TYR A 48 13.92 31.85 -10.20
N LEU A 49 13.43 33.03 -9.80
CA LEU A 49 12.39 33.13 -8.77
C LEU A 49 11.08 32.45 -9.22
N ILE A 50 10.64 32.69 -10.46
CA ILE A 50 9.44 32.04 -11.01
C ILE A 50 9.62 30.51 -11.06
N LEU A 51 10.80 30.03 -11.49
CA LEU A 51 11.12 28.61 -11.50
C LEU A 51 11.10 28.01 -10.09
N MET A 52 11.67 28.69 -9.11
CA MET A 52 11.67 28.21 -7.71
C MET A 52 10.26 28.16 -7.14
N VAL A 53 9.43 29.17 -7.38
CA VAL A 53 8.03 29.16 -6.95
C VAL A 53 7.25 28.04 -7.65
N GLY A 54 7.44 27.85 -8.96
CA GLY A 54 6.82 26.76 -9.71
C GLY A 54 7.20 25.38 -9.16
N MET A 55 8.50 25.15 -8.90
CA MET A 55 8.98 23.92 -8.28
C MET A 55 8.41 23.70 -6.88
N ALA A 56 8.32 24.74 -6.05
CA ALA A 56 7.75 24.65 -4.71
C ALA A 56 6.26 24.27 -4.74
N LEU A 57 5.50 24.83 -5.69
CA LEU A 57 4.09 24.48 -5.89
C LEU A 57 3.92 23.02 -6.34
N ILE A 58 4.74 22.57 -7.31
CA ILE A 58 4.71 21.17 -7.76
C ILE A 58 5.08 20.22 -6.62
N ALA A 59 6.14 20.53 -5.86
CA ALA A 59 6.56 19.73 -4.71
C ALA A 59 5.46 19.65 -3.65
N SER A 60 4.77 20.75 -3.37
CA SER A 60 3.64 20.80 -2.44
C SER A 60 2.48 19.91 -2.90
N LEU A 61 2.14 19.94 -4.20
CA LEU A 61 1.09 19.09 -4.77
C LEU A 61 1.46 17.60 -4.68
N VAL A 62 2.69 17.24 -5.02
CA VAL A 62 3.20 15.86 -4.96
C VAL A 62 3.18 15.35 -3.52
N PHE A 63 3.63 16.18 -2.57
CA PHE A 63 3.63 15.82 -1.15
C PHE A 63 2.21 15.58 -0.62
N LYS A 64 1.26 16.44 -1.00
CA LYS A 64 -0.15 16.28 -0.62
C LYS A 64 -0.77 15.01 -1.21
N GLN A 65 -0.45 14.66 -2.46
CA GLN A 65 -0.91 13.42 -3.08
C GLN A 65 -0.28 12.18 -2.44
N ALA A 66 1.01 12.21 -2.12
CA ALA A 66 1.69 11.10 -1.45
C ALA A 66 1.03 10.76 -0.10
N GLY A 67 0.71 11.77 0.72
CA GLY A 67 0.02 11.57 1.99
C GLY A 67 -1.38 10.96 1.84
N MET A 68 -2.12 11.32 0.79
CA MET A 68 -3.44 10.73 0.51
C MET A 68 -3.34 9.26 0.08
N VAL A 69 -2.33 8.90 -0.70
CA VAL A 69 -2.11 7.51 -1.15
C VAL A 69 -1.75 6.62 0.04
N GLU A 70 -0.90 7.10 0.93
CA GLU A 70 -0.50 6.35 2.13
C GLU A 70 -1.68 6.12 3.09
N LYS A 71 -2.51 7.13 3.28
CA LYS A 71 -3.74 7.02 4.09
C LYS A 71 -4.73 6.00 3.50
N ARG A 72 -4.91 5.97 2.17
CA ARG A 72 -5.76 4.97 1.50
C ARG A 72 -5.21 3.55 1.65
N LYS A 73 -3.90 3.34 1.51
CA LYS A 73 -3.26 2.03 1.72
C LYS A 73 -3.48 1.52 3.14
N SER A 74 -3.32 2.37 4.15
CA SER A 74 -3.53 2.02 5.54
C SER A 74 -4.98 1.60 5.83
N VAL A 75 -5.97 2.30 5.28
CA VAL A 75 -7.40 1.95 5.43
C VAL A 75 -7.68 0.59 4.78
N ASN A 76 -7.23 0.36 3.54
CA ASN A 76 -7.43 -0.91 2.85
C ASN A 76 -6.80 -2.09 3.59
N THR A 77 -5.61 -1.89 4.17
CA THR A 77 -4.95 -2.94 4.97
C THR A 77 -5.77 -3.29 6.21
N LYS A 78 -6.27 -2.30 6.94
CA LYS A 78 -7.11 -2.53 8.12
C LYS A 78 -8.42 -3.23 7.75
N GLN A 79 -9.06 -2.84 6.65
CA GLN A 79 -10.28 -3.50 6.16
C GLN A 79 -10.02 -4.97 5.83
N LEU A 80 -8.90 -5.27 5.17
CA LEU A 80 -8.52 -6.66 4.87
C LEU A 80 -8.28 -7.47 6.15
N PHE A 81 -7.63 -6.90 7.16
CA PHE A 81 -7.46 -7.54 8.46
C PHE A 81 -8.79 -7.78 9.16
N ALA A 82 -9.69 -6.79 9.16
CA ALA A 82 -11.02 -6.94 9.75
C ALA A 82 -11.79 -8.08 9.07
N GLN A 83 -11.79 -8.16 7.74
CA GLN A 83 -12.44 -9.25 7.02
C GLN A 83 -11.87 -10.62 7.42
N ARG A 84 -10.55 -10.77 7.39
CA ARG A 84 -9.89 -12.03 7.80
C ARG A 84 -10.20 -12.42 9.23
N SER A 85 -10.29 -11.46 10.13
CA SER A 85 -10.63 -11.72 11.54
C SER A 85 -12.09 -12.16 11.69
N VAL A 86 -13.00 -11.54 10.96
CA VAL A 86 -14.41 -11.94 10.93
C VAL A 86 -14.58 -13.35 10.38
N ASP A 87 -13.88 -13.69 9.28
CA ASP A 87 -13.88 -15.02 8.69
C ASP A 87 -13.30 -16.07 9.66
N ALA A 88 -12.20 -15.73 10.33
CA ALA A 88 -11.62 -16.61 11.35
C ALA A 88 -12.53 -16.85 12.56
N LEU A 89 -13.28 -15.83 12.99
CA LEU A 89 -14.29 -15.96 14.04
C LEU A 89 -15.47 -16.83 13.59
N ALA A 90 -15.90 -16.68 12.33
CA ALA A 90 -16.94 -17.52 11.74
C ALA A 90 -16.50 -19.01 11.72
N GLU A 91 -15.28 -19.28 11.30
CA GLU A 91 -14.71 -20.62 11.34
C GLU A 91 -14.60 -21.19 12.77
N ALA A 92 -14.18 -20.34 13.73
CA ALA A 92 -14.12 -20.73 15.15
C ALA A 92 -15.50 -21.07 15.72
N LEU A 93 -16.55 -20.33 15.33
CA LEU A 93 -17.94 -20.65 15.68
C LEU A 93 -18.40 -21.99 15.10
N GLY A 94 -18.00 -22.31 13.88
CA GLY A 94 -18.24 -23.62 13.26
C GLY A 94 -17.60 -24.76 14.07
N ARG A 95 -16.34 -24.58 14.49
CA ARG A 95 -15.66 -25.58 15.36
C ARG A 95 -16.30 -25.69 16.74
N TYR A 96 -16.70 -24.57 17.34
CA TYR A 96 -17.44 -24.56 18.60
C TYR A 96 -18.71 -25.37 18.47
N ARG A 97 -19.54 -25.09 17.44
CA ARG A 97 -20.76 -25.85 17.18
C ARG A 97 -20.52 -27.36 17.01
N PHE A 98 -19.45 -27.71 16.30
CA PHE A 98 -19.09 -29.14 16.09
C PHE A 98 -18.82 -29.86 17.41
N HIS A 99 -18.16 -29.22 18.38
CA HIS A 99 -17.83 -29.84 19.67
C HIS A 99 -18.93 -29.70 20.72
N CYS A 100 -19.63 -28.57 20.74
CA CYS A 100 -20.65 -28.26 21.76
C CYS A 100 -22.08 -28.57 21.30
N GLY A 101 -22.31 -28.85 20.01
CA GLY A 101 -23.60 -29.14 19.42
C GLY A 101 -24.47 -27.91 19.08
N CYS A 102 -24.10 -26.73 19.54
CA CYS A 102 -24.84 -25.47 19.35
C CYS A 102 -23.88 -24.28 19.17
N TYR A 103 -24.38 -23.15 18.71
CA TYR A 103 -23.66 -21.90 18.74
C TYR A 103 -23.75 -21.25 20.12
N PRO A 104 -22.73 -20.46 20.53
CA PRO A 104 -22.77 -19.79 21.82
C PRO A 104 -23.94 -18.80 21.87
N THR A 105 -24.60 -18.75 23.01
CA THR A 105 -25.68 -17.80 23.28
C THR A 105 -25.16 -16.58 24.02
N ALA A 106 -26.00 -15.55 24.19
CA ALA A 106 -25.66 -14.41 25.03
C ALA A 106 -25.38 -14.82 26.49
N GLU A 107 -26.06 -15.85 26.99
CA GLU A 107 -25.85 -16.41 28.34
C GLU A 107 -24.49 -17.10 28.49
N ASP A 108 -23.95 -17.64 27.40
CA ASP A 108 -22.61 -18.23 27.35
C ASP A 108 -21.48 -17.19 27.22
N GLY A 109 -21.83 -15.92 27.09
CA GLY A 109 -20.88 -14.82 26.85
C GLY A 109 -20.66 -14.49 25.37
N GLY A 110 -21.50 -15.05 24.46
CA GLY A 110 -21.39 -14.76 23.04
C GLY A 110 -20.05 -15.22 22.44
N LEU A 111 -19.32 -14.29 21.79
CA LEU A 111 -18.00 -14.59 21.20
C LEU A 111 -16.94 -14.96 22.25
N ASP A 112 -17.04 -14.49 23.49
CA ASP A 112 -16.04 -14.79 24.52
C ASP A 112 -16.04 -16.30 24.89
N ALA A 113 -17.14 -17.02 24.65
CA ALA A 113 -17.19 -18.47 24.78
C ALA A 113 -16.22 -19.22 23.83
N LEU A 114 -15.74 -18.56 22.77
CA LEU A 114 -14.71 -19.12 21.89
C LEU A 114 -13.31 -19.08 22.54
N ALA A 115 -13.08 -18.15 23.41
CA ALA A 115 -11.79 -17.92 24.05
C ALA A 115 -11.68 -18.56 25.44
N ALA A 116 -12.79 -18.58 26.19
CA ALA A 116 -12.84 -19.11 27.56
C ALA A 116 -13.82 -20.29 27.66
N LYS A 117 -13.43 -21.30 28.44
CA LYS A 117 -14.28 -22.44 28.70
C LYS A 117 -15.48 -22.05 29.56
N THR A 118 -16.70 -22.33 29.09
CA THR A 118 -17.91 -22.28 29.90
C THR A 118 -18.17 -23.65 30.52
N SER A 119 -18.62 -23.69 31.74
CA SER A 119 -18.93 -24.98 32.43
C SER A 119 -20.14 -25.72 31.84
N ARG A 120 -20.92 -25.03 31.01
CA ARG A 120 -22.17 -25.50 30.44
C ARG A 120 -22.00 -26.63 29.39
N TYR A 121 -20.85 -26.63 28.69
CA TYR A 121 -20.59 -27.57 27.59
C TYR A 121 -19.39 -28.46 27.87
N PRO A 122 -19.58 -29.70 28.31
CA PRO A 122 -18.48 -30.65 28.57
C PRO A 122 -17.63 -30.94 27.34
N GLY A 123 -18.20 -30.87 26.15
CA GLY A 123 -17.52 -31.09 24.87
C GLY A 123 -16.63 -29.92 24.39
N TRP A 124 -16.54 -28.86 25.15
CA TRP A 124 -15.68 -27.72 24.77
C TRP A 124 -14.18 -28.09 24.75
N LEU A 125 -13.57 -28.02 23.58
CA LEU A 125 -12.17 -28.38 23.31
C LEU A 125 -11.30 -27.14 22.91
N GLY A 126 -11.83 -25.92 23.15
CA GLY A 126 -11.11 -24.70 22.80
C GLY A 126 -9.82 -24.43 23.63
N PRO A 127 -9.24 -23.25 23.50
CA PRO A 127 -9.82 -22.06 22.84
C PRO A 127 -9.89 -22.19 21.31
N TYR A 128 -10.98 -21.69 20.73
CA TYR A 128 -11.23 -21.72 19.28
C TYR A 128 -10.75 -20.43 18.62
N ALA A 129 -10.81 -19.31 19.33
CA ALA A 129 -10.36 -18.00 18.89
C ALA A 129 -9.91 -17.15 20.09
N GLY A 130 -9.21 -16.07 19.81
CA GLY A 130 -8.73 -15.13 20.80
C GLY A 130 -7.44 -15.55 21.51
N SER A 131 -7.05 -14.77 22.49
CA SER A 131 -5.87 -15.00 23.33
C SER A 131 -6.21 -14.68 24.77
N TRP A 132 -5.69 -15.50 25.70
CA TRP A 132 -5.87 -15.27 27.15
C TRP A 132 -7.32 -15.12 27.61
N GLY A 133 -8.27 -15.82 26.98
CA GLY A 133 -9.69 -15.82 27.35
C GLY A 133 -10.48 -14.63 26.82
N THR A 134 -9.95 -13.85 25.91
CA THR A 134 -10.65 -12.70 25.32
C THR A 134 -10.51 -12.67 23.81
N ILE A 135 -11.51 -12.13 23.13
CA ILE A 135 -11.49 -11.88 21.69
C ILE A 135 -10.79 -10.52 21.46
N ILE A 136 -9.75 -10.54 20.62
CA ILE A 136 -9.03 -9.32 20.24
C ILE A 136 -9.96 -8.43 19.41
N PRO A 137 -10.08 -7.12 19.74
CA PRO A 137 -10.92 -6.19 18.99
C PRO A 137 -10.45 -6.01 17.55
N ASP A 138 -11.29 -5.38 16.74
CA ASP A 138 -11.00 -5.08 15.35
C ASP A 138 -9.84 -4.07 15.19
N PRO A 139 -9.32 -3.82 13.95
CA PRO A 139 -8.21 -2.88 13.71
C PRO A 139 -8.49 -1.42 14.09
N TRP A 140 -9.73 -1.07 14.38
CA TRP A 140 -10.15 0.24 14.89
C TRP A 140 -10.43 0.23 16.40
N LYS A 141 -10.07 -0.89 17.09
CA LYS A 141 -10.23 -1.11 18.54
C LYS A 141 -11.70 -1.18 18.98
N ARG A 142 -12.58 -1.69 18.13
CA ARG A 142 -13.98 -1.91 18.44
C ARG A 142 -14.26 -3.40 18.62
N PRO A 143 -15.23 -3.78 19.47
CA PRO A 143 -15.64 -5.17 19.61
C PRO A 143 -16.34 -5.63 18.31
N TYR A 144 -16.18 -6.92 17.99
CA TYR A 144 -17.00 -7.56 16.96
C TYR A 144 -18.43 -7.70 17.44
N ILE A 145 -19.39 -7.50 16.54
CA ILE A 145 -20.81 -7.71 16.83
C ILE A 145 -21.12 -9.15 16.44
N TYR A 146 -21.77 -9.85 17.35
CA TYR A 146 -22.24 -11.22 17.20
C TYR A 146 -23.76 -11.26 17.22
N GLU A 147 -24.37 -11.81 16.18
CA GLU A 147 -25.82 -11.91 16.02
C GLU A 147 -26.21 -13.37 15.89
N PRO A 148 -26.66 -13.99 16.99
CA PRO A 148 -27.21 -15.32 16.90
C PRO A 148 -28.54 -15.28 16.11
N GLN A 149 -28.69 -16.23 15.19
CA GLN A 149 -29.90 -16.35 14.40
C GLN A 149 -30.75 -17.48 14.98
N THR A 150 -32.08 -17.31 15.05
CA THR A 150 -33.00 -18.32 15.61
C THR A 150 -33.07 -19.55 14.71
N ASN A 151 -33.06 -19.38 13.39
CA ASN A 151 -33.24 -20.45 12.40
C ASN A 151 -32.12 -20.51 11.37
N GLY A 152 -30.88 -20.16 11.75
CA GLY A 152 -29.76 -20.13 10.80
C GLY A 152 -28.41 -19.97 11.48
N PRO A 153 -27.36 -19.94 10.68
CA PRO A 153 -26.02 -19.68 11.18
C PRO A 153 -25.91 -18.22 11.69
N PRO A 154 -25.15 -17.98 12.77
CA PRO A 154 -24.95 -16.65 13.30
C PRO A 154 -24.15 -15.78 12.36
N VAL A 155 -24.28 -14.47 12.53
CA VAL A 155 -23.53 -13.47 11.79
C VAL A 155 -22.51 -12.82 12.71
N VAL A 156 -21.27 -12.69 12.25
CA VAL A 156 -20.22 -11.89 12.90
C VAL A 156 -19.89 -10.71 12.00
N LEU A 157 -19.78 -9.53 12.58
CA LEU A 157 -19.44 -8.34 11.83
C LEU A 157 -18.51 -7.38 12.59
N SER A 158 -17.70 -6.65 11.86
CA SER A 158 -16.98 -5.45 12.30
C SER A 158 -17.62 -4.23 11.63
N VAL A 159 -17.87 -3.19 12.39
CA VAL A 159 -18.50 -1.93 11.93
C VAL A 159 -17.53 -1.00 11.19
N GLY A 160 -16.32 -1.46 10.90
CA GLY A 160 -15.38 -0.72 10.08
C GLY A 160 -14.85 0.59 10.68
N PRO A 161 -14.26 1.47 9.83
CA PRO A 161 -13.63 2.72 10.29
C PRO A 161 -14.62 3.79 10.76
N ASP A 162 -15.84 3.81 10.23
CA ASP A 162 -16.86 4.80 10.58
C ASP A 162 -17.57 4.47 11.91
N GLY A 163 -17.57 3.19 12.31
CA GLY A 163 -18.22 2.73 13.52
C GLY A 163 -19.74 2.71 13.44
N LEU A 164 -20.28 2.83 12.25
CA LEU A 164 -21.71 2.82 11.99
C LEU A 164 -22.09 1.48 11.39
N ARG A 165 -23.14 0.86 11.93
CA ARG A 165 -23.68 -0.40 11.41
C ARG A 165 -24.53 -0.16 10.19
N GLY A 166 -24.48 -1.09 9.21
CA GLY A 166 -25.29 -1.04 8.01
C GLY A 166 -24.66 -0.22 6.88
N THR A 167 -23.40 0.12 7.00
CA THR A 167 -22.67 0.88 5.97
C THR A 167 -21.89 -0.05 5.03
N ALA A 168 -21.38 0.47 3.92
CA ALA A 168 -20.50 -0.24 3.00
C ALA A 168 -19.13 -0.59 3.63
N GLU A 169 -18.81 0.03 4.75
CA GLU A 169 -17.55 -0.19 5.49
C GLU A 169 -17.61 -1.41 6.41
N ASP A 170 -18.79 -1.97 6.66
CA ASP A 170 -18.97 -3.17 7.46
C ASP A 170 -18.25 -4.38 6.84
N ARG A 171 -17.63 -5.20 7.68
CA ARG A 171 -17.10 -6.51 7.30
C ARG A 171 -17.85 -7.58 8.07
N LYS A 172 -18.51 -8.46 7.35
CA LYS A 172 -19.36 -9.51 7.93
C LYS A 172 -19.10 -10.87 7.29
N SER A 173 -19.24 -11.91 8.08
CA SER A 173 -19.25 -13.30 7.63
C SER A 173 -20.42 -14.03 8.28
N VAL A 174 -20.96 -14.98 7.55
CA VAL A 174 -22.00 -15.92 7.99
C VAL A 174 -21.32 -17.26 8.18
N VAL A 175 -21.55 -17.91 9.30
CA VAL A 175 -20.93 -19.20 9.67
C VAL A 175 -21.47 -20.36 8.84
#